data_cee63b39d7f4c00b9f413c5e6c63a624
#
_entry.id   cee63b39d7f4c00b9f413c5e6c63a624
#
_cell.length_a   1.000
_cell.length_b   1.000
_cell.length_c   1.000
_cell.angle_alpha   90.00
_cell.angle_beta   90.00
_cell.angle_gamma   90.00
#
_symmetry.space_group_name_H-M   'P 1'
#
loop_
_entity.id
_entity.type
_entity.pdbx_description
1 polymer ?
#
loop_
_entity_poly.entity_id
_entity_poly.type
_entity_poly.pdbx_seq_one_letter_code
_entity_poly.pdbx_strand_id
1 'polypeptide(L)'
;EIIAGGGGAGFINKIGFTILTVGAPAMSGFSVKMQTITASTISTWTTTGWSEVYTSSAYTPPGSGLQYIQLATPYYWNGTGNLLVEICFDNSAWTSNSTVAGTTQTGTVVHNHVDGGVGCSLTATSTASTRPNACLVINTAVGVNPVGSTIPNVYSLSQNYPNPFNPATKISFALPKQGLVSLKIYDVLGREVRTLVNEIKSAGSYTVDFN
;
A
#
# COMPACT_ATOMS: atom_id res chain seq x y z
N GLU A 1 -4.64 -13.59 -2.88
CA GLU A 1 -4.21 -13.92 -4.23
C GLU A 1 -4.09 -12.72 -5.16
N ILE A 2 -3.14 -11.84 -4.84
CA ILE A 2 -2.92 -10.61 -5.62
C ILE A 2 -2.45 -10.96 -7.04
N ILE A 3 -1.62 -11.99 -7.18
CA ILE A 3 -1.08 -12.42 -8.49
C ILE A 3 -2.17 -13.03 -9.36
N ALA A 4 -3.09 -13.81 -8.81
CA ALA A 4 -4.21 -14.39 -9.57
C ALA A 4 -5.16 -13.29 -10.10
N GLY A 5 -5.26 -12.16 -9.41
CA GLY A 5 -5.98 -10.98 -9.88
C GLY A 5 -5.21 -10.09 -10.86
N GLY A 6 -4.03 -10.52 -11.33
CA GLY A 6 -3.18 -9.72 -12.23
C GLY A 6 -2.33 -8.66 -11.55
N GLY A 7 -2.24 -8.69 -10.21
CA GLY A 7 -1.39 -7.77 -9.45
C GLY A 7 0.10 -8.11 -9.60
N GLY A 8 0.92 -7.10 -9.85
CA GLY A 8 2.38 -7.16 -9.83
C GLY A 8 2.95 -6.23 -8.75
N ALA A 9 4.28 -6.16 -8.66
CA ALA A 9 4.95 -5.20 -7.79
C ALA A 9 4.47 -3.77 -8.07
N GLY A 10 4.24 -2.99 -7.01
CA GLY A 10 3.78 -1.61 -7.17
C GLY A 10 3.30 -1.00 -5.88
N PHE A 11 2.79 0.22 -5.99
CA PHE A 11 2.21 0.93 -4.87
C PHE A 11 0.71 0.62 -4.75
N ILE A 12 0.31 0.07 -3.61
CA ILE A 12 -1.09 -0.08 -3.23
C ILE A 12 -1.59 1.29 -2.81
N ASN A 13 -2.57 1.83 -3.54
CA ASN A 13 -3.14 3.16 -3.29
C ASN A 13 -4.52 3.09 -2.64
N LYS A 14 -5.23 1.99 -2.85
CA LYS A 14 -6.54 1.76 -2.23
C LYS A 14 -6.67 0.32 -1.78
N ILE A 15 -7.40 0.14 -0.69
CA ILE A 15 -7.92 -1.15 -0.27
C ILE A 15 -9.44 -1.09 -0.24
N GLY A 16 -10.10 -2.09 -0.76
CA GLY A 16 -11.56 -2.16 -0.82
C GLY A 16 -12.09 -3.44 -0.21
N PHE A 17 -13.32 -3.34 0.29
CA PHE A 17 -14.09 -4.46 0.82
C PHE A 17 -15.53 -4.39 0.30
N THR A 18 -16.13 -5.55 0.04
CA THR A 18 -17.56 -5.61 -0.24
C THR A 18 -18.33 -5.55 1.08
N ILE A 19 -18.92 -4.40 1.37
CA ILE A 19 -19.71 -4.15 2.57
C ILE A 19 -21.09 -4.79 2.38
N LEU A 20 -21.47 -5.65 3.30
CA LEU A 20 -22.79 -6.28 3.32
C LEU A 20 -23.80 -5.46 4.14
N THR A 21 -23.37 -4.99 5.31
CA THR A 21 -24.16 -4.11 6.16
C THR A 21 -23.28 -2.99 6.70
N VAL A 22 -23.87 -1.80 6.85
CA VAL A 22 -23.21 -0.67 7.49
C VAL A 22 -23.70 -0.60 8.95
N GLY A 23 -22.77 -0.69 9.89
CA GLY A 23 -23.05 -0.64 11.31
C GLY A 23 -23.07 0.79 11.87
N ALA A 24 -23.44 0.92 13.12
CA ALA A 24 -23.44 2.16 13.87
C ALA A 24 -23.00 1.90 15.31
N PRO A 25 -22.35 2.87 15.98
CA PRO A 25 -21.89 4.16 15.46
C PRO A 25 -20.71 4.06 14.50
N ALA A 26 -20.20 5.20 14.01
CA ALA A 26 -18.93 5.25 13.27
C ALA A 26 -17.80 4.62 14.07
N MET A 27 -16.83 4.03 13.37
CA MET A 27 -15.63 3.44 13.98
C MET A 27 -14.66 4.55 14.39
N SER A 28 -14.53 4.81 15.69
CA SER A 28 -13.64 5.82 16.24
C SER A 28 -12.18 5.37 16.19
N GLY A 29 -11.25 6.29 15.95
CA GLY A 29 -9.81 5.96 15.91
C GLY A 29 -9.46 4.89 14.88
N PHE A 30 -10.18 4.85 13.78
CA PHE A 30 -10.03 3.84 12.75
C PHE A 30 -8.65 3.93 12.08
N SER A 31 -7.95 2.82 11.99
CA SER A 31 -6.65 2.75 11.32
C SER A 31 -6.53 1.50 10.44
N VAL A 32 -5.78 1.66 9.36
CA VAL A 32 -5.35 0.57 8.48
C VAL A 32 -3.83 0.55 8.44
N LYS A 33 -3.24 -0.63 8.69
CA LYS A 33 -1.80 -0.85 8.61
C LYS A 33 -1.51 -2.02 7.69
N MET A 34 -0.36 -1.98 7.04
CA MET A 34 0.08 -3.02 6.11
C MET A 34 1.50 -3.46 6.40
N GLN A 35 1.77 -4.74 6.10
CA GLN A 35 3.09 -5.35 6.24
C GLN A 35 3.24 -6.48 5.21
N THR A 36 4.42 -6.61 4.60
CA THR A 36 4.76 -7.77 3.78
C THR A 36 5.43 -8.83 4.66
N ILE A 37 4.94 -10.07 4.57
CA ILE A 37 5.44 -11.22 5.33
C ILE A 37 5.73 -12.39 4.39
N THR A 38 6.55 -13.34 4.84
CA THR A 38 6.82 -14.59 4.09
C THR A 38 5.86 -15.71 4.48
N ALA A 39 5.31 -15.66 5.70
CA ALA A 39 4.37 -16.68 6.18
C ALA A 39 3.06 -16.64 5.39
N SER A 40 2.52 -17.82 5.07
CA SER A 40 1.21 -17.98 4.41
C SER A 40 0.05 -18.12 5.39
N THR A 41 0.35 -18.32 6.66
CA THR A 41 -0.61 -18.45 7.76
C THR A 41 -0.18 -17.61 8.94
N ILE A 42 -1.14 -17.18 9.74
CA ILE A 42 -0.93 -16.43 10.99
C ILE A 42 -1.73 -17.11 12.11
N SER A 43 -1.11 -17.25 13.27
CA SER A 43 -1.75 -17.79 14.49
C SER A 43 -1.57 -16.87 15.70
N THR A 44 -0.68 -15.88 15.57
CA THR A 44 -0.36 -14.94 16.63
C THR A 44 -0.35 -13.51 16.08
N TRP A 45 -0.53 -12.55 16.97
CA TRP A 45 -0.50 -11.14 16.62
C TRP A 45 0.94 -10.67 16.36
N THR A 46 1.12 -9.91 15.28
CA THR A 46 2.40 -9.26 14.98
C THR A 46 2.38 -7.86 15.55
N THR A 47 3.36 -7.52 16.36
CA THR A 47 3.43 -6.22 17.07
C THR A 47 4.37 -5.21 16.41
N THR A 48 5.19 -5.64 15.45
CA THR A 48 6.23 -4.81 14.82
C THR A 48 6.20 -4.92 13.30
N GLY A 49 6.86 -3.99 12.62
CA GLY A 49 7.00 -4.02 11.15
C GLY A 49 5.82 -3.43 10.38
N TRP A 50 4.87 -2.83 11.06
CA TRP A 50 3.70 -2.22 10.44
C TRP A 50 4.00 -0.85 9.83
N SER A 51 3.43 -0.62 8.65
CA SER A 51 3.30 0.70 8.03
C SER A 51 1.85 1.15 8.16
N GLU A 52 1.61 2.24 8.89
CA GLU A 52 0.29 2.85 8.96
C GLU A 52 0.02 3.59 7.65
N VAL A 53 -1.05 3.21 6.96
CA VAL A 53 -1.37 3.68 5.60
C VAL A 53 -2.64 4.53 5.54
N TYR A 54 -3.47 4.45 6.58
CA TYR A 54 -4.68 5.25 6.70
C TYR A 54 -5.11 5.38 8.15
N THR A 55 -5.55 6.58 8.55
CA THR A 55 -6.19 6.84 9.85
C THR A 55 -7.38 7.77 9.67
N SER A 56 -8.36 7.62 10.54
CA SER A 56 -9.52 8.52 10.63
C SER A 56 -10.00 8.59 12.07
N SER A 57 -10.32 9.79 12.54
CA SER A 57 -10.91 9.96 13.87
C SER A 57 -12.28 9.28 14.01
N ALA A 58 -13.03 9.18 12.89
CA ALA A 58 -14.27 8.46 12.79
C ALA A 58 -14.47 7.97 11.34
N TYR A 59 -14.71 6.68 11.15
CA TYR A 59 -14.93 6.08 9.85
C TYR A 59 -16.26 5.35 9.81
N THR A 60 -17.05 5.62 8.79
CA THR A 60 -18.27 4.87 8.45
C THR A 60 -18.15 4.45 6.99
N PRO A 61 -18.35 3.18 6.65
CA PRO A 61 -18.44 2.78 5.24
C PRO A 61 -19.49 3.60 4.51
N PRO A 62 -19.21 4.15 3.31
CA PRO A 62 -20.16 5.05 2.61
C PRO A 62 -21.48 4.37 2.21
N GLY A 63 -21.52 3.05 2.17
CA GLY A 63 -22.70 2.27 1.81
C GLY A 63 -22.38 0.78 1.68
N SER A 64 -23.37 -0.02 1.27
CA SER A 64 -23.19 -1.42 0.88
C SER A 64 -22.53 -1.54 -0.49
N GLY A 65 -22.07 -2.75 -0.84
CA GLY A 65 -21.33 -3.02 -2.07
C GLY A 65 -19.82 -2.80 -1.92
N LEU A 66 -19.09 -2.81 -3.03
CA LEU A 66 -17.64 -2.62 -3.02
C LEU A 66 -17.29 -1.16 -2.70
N GLN A 67 -16.64 -0.97 -1.56
CA GLN A 67 -16.21 0.33 -1.06
C GLN A 67 -14.68 0.35 -0.91
N TYR A 68 -14.06 1.45 -1.31
CA TYR A 68 -12.61 1.62 -1.23
C TYR A 68 -12.23 2.67 -0.18
N ILE A 69 -11.18 2.35 0.58
CA ILE A 69 -10.44 3.28 1.42
C ILE A 69 -9.25 3.76 0.59
N GLN A 70 -9.19 5.07 0.32
CA GLN A 70 -8.02 5.70 -0.28
C GLN A 70 -6.94 5.80 0.79
N LEU A 71 -5.78 5.18 0.55
CA LEU A 71 -4.66 5.24 1.48
C LEU A 71 -4.06 6.66 1.50
N ALA A 72 -3.81 7.18 2.69
CA ALA A 72 -3.11 8.45 2.87
C ALA A 72 -1.63 8.31 2.50
N THR A 73 -1.04 7.16 2.80
CA THR A 73 0.32 6.79 2.41
C THR A 73 0.25 5.52 1.57
N PRO A 74 0.61 5.56 0.27
CA PRO A 74 0.67 4.37 -0.55
C PRO A 74 1.65 3.34 0.01
N TYR A 75 1.27 2.07 0.01
CA TYR A 75 2.12 0.98 0.48
C TYR A 75 2.80 0.26 -0.68
N TYR A 76 4.13 0.23 -0.69
CA TYR A 76 4.87 -0.51 -1.71
C TYR A 76 4.87 -2.01 -1.41
N TRP A 77 4.35 -2.80 -2.35
CA TRP A 77 4.44 -4.26 -2.35
C TRP A 77 5.35 -4.72 -3.49
N ASN A 78 6.32 -5.56 -3.18
CA ASN A 78 7.38 -5.98 -4.11
C ASN A 78 6.96 -7.08 -5.11
N GLY A 79 5.68 -7.46 -5.13
CA GLY A 79 5.16 -8.52 -6.01
C GLY A 79 5.42 -9.94 -5.49
N THR A 80 6.10 -10.08 -4.37
CA THR A 80 6.40 -11.37 -3.73
C THR A 80 6.04 -11.32 -2.24
N GLY A 81 5.85 -12.48 -1.63
CA GLY A 81 5.41 -12.57 -0.24
C GLY A 81 3.92 -12.28 -0.06
N ASN A 82 3.46 -12.41 1.15
CA ASN A 82 2.08 -12.21 1.53
C ASN A 82 1.89 -10.82 2.15
N LEU A 83 0.75 -10.19 1.87
CA LEU A 83 0.37 -8.92 2.45
C LEU A 83 -0.47 -9.19 3.70
N LEU A 84 0.01 -8.72 4.84
CA LEU A 84 -0.75 -8.69 6.09
C LEU A 84 -1.39 -7.30 6.23
N VAL A 85 -2.68 -7.29 6.55
CA VAL A 85 -3.46 -6.06 6.74
C VAL A 85 -4.06 -6.09 8.14
N GLU A 86 -3.80 -5.04 8.91
CA GLU A 86 -4.45 -4.78 10.19
C GLU A 86 -5.49 -3.69 10.01
N ILE A 87 -6.69 -3.93 10.56
CA ILE A 87 -7.74 -2.93 10.70
C ILE A 87 -8.12 -2.90 12.16
N CYS A 88 -8.05 -1.73 12.78
CA CYS A 88 -8.47 -1.53 14.16
C CYS A 88 -9.29 -0.25 14.34
N PHE A 89 -10.07 -0.20 15.43
CA PHE A 89 -10.81 0.97 15.86
C PHE A 89 -11.15 0.87 17.36
N ASP A 90 -11.47 2.01 17.98
CA ASP A 90 -11.59 2.18 19.44
C ASP A 90 -13.00 2.64 19.84
N ASN A 91 -14.04 1.87 19.53
CA ASN A 91 -15.39 2.21 19.97
C ASN A 91 -15.63 1.83 21.44
N SER A 92 -16.13 2.76 22.23
CA SER A 92 -16.58 2.51 23.60
C SER A 92 -17.99 1.92 23.70
N ALA A 93 -18.77 2.00 22.63
CA ALA A 93 -20.12 1.45 22.50
C ALA A 93 -20.43 1.11 21.06
N TRP A 94 -21.37 0.21 20.84
CA TRP A 94 -21.87 -0.16 19.50
C TRP A 94 -23.37 -0.45 19.55
N THR A 95 -24.03 -0.33 18.42
CA THR A 95 -25.44 -0.71 18.23
C THR A 95 -25.62 -1.77 17.14
N SER A 96 -24.75 -1.77 16.16
CA SER A 96 -24.71 -2.78 15.10
C SER A 96 -23.34 -2.87 14.47
N ASN A 97 -22.97 -4.03 13.95
CA ASN A 97 -21.69 -4.25 13.29
C ASN A 97 -21.77 -3.94 11.80
N SER A 98 -20.73 -3.31 11.28
CA SER A 98 -20.45 -3.37 9.83
C SER A 98 -19.97 -4.78 9.48
N THR A 99 -20.53 -5.36 8.43
CA THR A 99 -20.12 -6.69 7.96
C THR A 99 -19.59 -6.62 6.54
N VAL A 100 -18.64 -7.48 6.23
CA VAL A 100 -17.98 -7.56 4.93
C VAL A 100 -18.07 -8.98 4.36
N ALA A 101 -18.07 -9.08 3.04
CA ALA A 101 -18.00 -10.38 2.39
C ALA A 101 -16.66 -11.06 2.70
N GLY A 102 -16.69 -12.35 2.94
CA GLY A 102 -15.50 -13.13 3.28
C GLY A 102 -15.53 -14.51 2.64
N THR A 103 -14.38 -15.15 2.61
CA THR A 103 -14.18 -16.52 2.13
C THR A 103 -13.61 -17.38 3.26
N THR A 104 -14.10 -18.61 3.39
CA THR A 104 -13.59 -19.55 4.38
C THR A 104 -12.13 -19.89 4.06
N GLN A 105 -11.23 -19.54 4.96
CA GLN A 105 -9.80 -19.85 4.86
C GLN A 105 -9.16 -19.84 6.25
N THR A 106 -8.85 -21.04 6.74
CA THR A 106 -8.29 -21.23 8.08
C THR A 106 -6.85 -20.71 8.15
N GLY A 107 -6.45 -20.19 9.31
CA GLY A 107 -5.08 -19.76 9.60
C GLY A 107 -4.64 -18.47 8.88
N THR A 108 -5.58 -17.64 8.46
CA THR A 108 -5.27 -16.37 7.77
C THR A 108 -5.84 -15.14 8.47
N VAL A 109 -6.55 -15.32 9.57
CA VAL A 109 -7.14 -14.22 10.36
C VAL A 109 -6.89 -14.44 11.84
N VAL A 110 -6.36 -13.42 12.48
CA VAL A 110 -6.34 -13.28 13.94
C VAL A 110 -7.12 -12.04 14.32
N HIS A 111 -7.88 -12.11 15.40
CA HIS A 111 -8.70 -10.99 15.83
C HIS A 111 -8.80 -10.92 17.36
N ASN A 112 -9.14 -9.75 17.85
CA ASN A 112 -9.57 -9.53 19.21
C ASN A 112 -10.62 -8.43 19.22
N HIS A 113 -11.44 -8.39 20.26
CA HIS A 113 -12.39 -7.32 20.51
C HIS A 113 -12.61 -7.16 22.01
N VAL A 114 -12.94 -5.96 22.40
CA VAL A 114 -13.30 -5.62 23.79
C VAL A 114 -14.31 -4.48 23.75
N ASP A 115 -15.24 -4.51 24.67
CA ASP A 115 -16.14 -3.39 24.92
C ASP A 115 -15.43 -2.41 25.86
N GLY A 116 -15.04 -1.24 25.37
CA GLY A 116 -14.36 -0.26 26.23
C GLY A 116 -13.36 0.68 25.59
N GLY A 117 -13.29 0.74 24.26
CA GLY A 117 -12.58 1.82 23.55
C GLY A 117 -11.05 1.71 23.54
N VAL A 118 -10.50 0.49 23.49
CA VAL A 118 -9.05 0.23 23.42
C VAL A 118 -8.68 -0.78 22.31
N GLY A 119 -9.53 -0.91 21.29
CA GLY A 119 -9.39 -1.91 20.23
C GLY A 119 -8.04 -1.91 19.54
N CYS A 120 -7.50 -0.74 19.22
CA CYS A 120 -6.22 -0.61 18.52
C CYS A 120 -4.98 -0.91 19.39
N SER A 121 -5.13 -1.05 20.70
CA SER A 121 -4.04 -1.46 21.59
C SER A 121 -4.09 -2.93 22.00
N LEU A 122 -5.10 -3.68 21.57
CA LEU A 122 -5.23 -5.11 21.88
C LEU A 122 -4.23 -5.94 21.08
N THR A 123 -3.80 -7.04 21.67
CA THR A 123 -3.13 -8.12 20.96
C THR A 123 -4.13 -9.23 20.68
N ALA A 124 -4.15 -9.77 19.46
CA ALA A 124 -5.11 -10.81 19.12
C ALA A 124 -4.73 -12.15 19.72
N THR A 125 -5.73 -12.84 20.23
CA THR A 125 -5.62 -14.17 20.84
C THR A 125 -6.54 -15.19 20.18
N SER A 126 -7.44 -14.75 19.31
CA SER A 126 -8.42 -15.60 18.65
C SER A 126 -8.18 -15.65 17.15
N THR A 127 -8.51 -16.78 16.54
CA THR A 127 -8.43 -16.98 15.09
C THR A 127 -9.83 -17.11 14.50
N ALA A 128 -10.02 -16.65 13.26
CA ALA A 128 -11.25 -16.85 12.52
C ALA A 128 -11.00 -17.74 11.31
N SER A 129 -12.02 -18.51 10.92
CA SER A 129 -12.00 -19.34 9.72
C SER A 129 -12.46 -18.59 8.46
N THR A 130 -12.97 -17.38 8.58
CA THR A 130 -13.43 -16.56 7.47
C THR A 130 -12.53 -15.35 7.34
N ARG A 131 -11.92 -15.22 6.17
CA ARG A 131 -11.09 -14.06 5.80
C ARG A 131 -11.92 -13.06 5.01
N PRO A 132 -11.90 -11.75 5.35
CA PRO A 132 -12.49 -10.71 4.52
C PRO A 132 -11.90 -10.72 3.10
N ASN A 133 -12.77 -10.59 2.10
CA ASN A 133 -12.33 -10.44 0.71
C ASN A 133 -11.90 -8.99 0.49
N ALA A 134 -10.61 -8.80 0.22
CA ALA A 134 -10.03 -7.49 -0.06
C ALA A 134 -9.77 -7.32 -1.55
N CYS A 135 -10.01 -6.11 -2.05
CA CYS A 135 -9.66 -5.67 -3.39
C CYS A 135 -8.58 -4.59 -3.27
N LEU A 136 -7.48 -4.74 -4.00
CA LEU A 136 -6.37 -3.80 -3.96
C LEU A 136 -6.27 -3.06 -5.29
N VAL A 137 -6.10 -1.75 -5.24
CA VAL A 137 -5.71 -0.95 -6.40
C VAL A 137 -4.22 -0.71 -6.32
N ILE A 138 -3.49 -1.40 -7.20
CA ILE A 138 -2.03 -1.35 -7.27
C ILE A 138 -1.64 -0.57 -8.52
N ASN A 139 -0.94 0.53 -8.34
CA ASN A 139 -0.29 1.22 -9.44
C ASN A 139 1.06 0.52 -9.66
N THR A 140 1.10 -0.33 -10.66
CA THR A 140 2.38 -0.89 -11.12
C THR A 140 3.21 0.26 -11.65
N ALA A 141 4.36 0.51 -11.03
CA ALA A 141 5.30 1.49 -11.56
C ALA A 141 5.79 1.01 -12.92
N VAL A 142 5.30 1.61 -13.97
CA VAL A 142 5.77 1.31 -15.33
C VAL A 142 7.21 1.83 -15.40
N GLY A 143 8.18 0.94 -15.24
CA GLY A 143 9.58 1.21 -15.56
C GLY A 143 10.44 1.92 -14.53
N VAL A 144 9.99 2.08 -13.25
CA VAL A 144 10.84 2.67 -12.19
C VAL A 144 11.06 1.68 -11.06
N ASN A 145 12.19 0.99 -11.07
CA ASN A 145 12.60 0.11 -9.98
C ASN A 145 13.47 0.90 -8.97
N PRO A 146 13.18 0.86 -7.66
CA PRO A 146 14.11 1.40 -6.66
C PRO A 146 15.39 0.55 -6.66
N VAL A 147 16.53 1.17 -6.84
CA VAL A 147 17.84 0.52 -6.81
C VAL A 147 18.47 0.72 -5.44
N GLY A 148 18.31 -0.30 -4.56
CA GLY A 148 19.00 -0.34 -3.26
C GLY A 148 18.10 -0.01 -2.06
N SER A 149 18.44 -0.57 -0.91
CA SER A 149 17.72 -0.45 0.36
C SER A 149 18.16 0.75 1.23
N THR A 150 19.12 1.56 0.76
CA THR A 150 19.60 2.75 1.48
C THR A 150 18.96 4.01 0.90
N ILE A 151 18.33 4.80 1.78
CA ILE A 151 17.83 6.13 1.39
C ILE A 151 19.02 7.02 1.06
N PRO A 152 19.08 7.59 -0.17
CA PRO A 152 20.16 8.51 -0.54
C PRO A 152 20.19 9.75 0.34
N ASN A 153 21.38 10.26 0.65
CA ASN A 153 21.54 11.47 1.46
C ASN A 153 21.46 12.76 0.63
N VAL A 154 21.59 12.66 -0.70
CA VAL A 154 21.60 13.81 -1.63
C VAL A 154 20.80 13.49 -2.88
N TYR A 155 20.25 14.53 -3.52
CA TYR A 155 19.70 14.42 -4.86
C TYR A 155 20.82 14.15 -5.86
N SER A 156 20.60 13.19 -6.76
CA SER A 156 21.53 12.93 -7.85
C SER A 156 20.78 12.57 -9.13
N LEU A 157 21.36 12.92 -10.25
CA LEU A 157 21.00 12.49 -11.59
C LEU A 157 22.26 11.97 -12.26
N SER A 158 22.29 10.68 -12.59
CA SER A 158 23.43 10.05 -13.21
C SER A 158 23.41 10.21 -14.74
N GLN A 159 24.59 10.15 -15.36
CA GLN A 159 24.69 10.02 -16.80
C GLN A 159 23.92 8.79 -17.27
N ASN A 160 23.22 8.91 -18.39
CA ASN A 160 22.57 7.76 -18.99
C ASN A 160 23.59 6.70 -19.43
N TYR A 161 23.24 5.43 -19.26
CA TYR A 161 24.09 4.31 -19.65
C TYR A 161 23.26 3.22 -20.35
N PRO A 162 23.73 2.69 -21.52
CA PRO A 162 24.92 3.11 -22.25
C PRO A 162 24.82 4.53 -22.83
N ASN A 163 25.96 5.15 -23.09
CA ASN A 163 26.09 6.42 -23.83
C ASN A 163 27.37 6.40 -24.65
N PRO A 164 27.33 6.39 -26.00
CA PRO A 164 26.12 6.45 -26.84
C PRO A 164 25.21 5.23 -26.67
N PHE A 165 23.91 5.38 -27.00
CA PHE A 165 22.89 4.33 -26.85
C PHE A 165 22.27 3.94 -28.19
N ASN A 166 21.83 2.66 -28.33
CA ASN A 166 21.14 2.12 -29.49
C ASN A 166 20.31 0.89 -29.11
N PRO A 167 18.98 0.87 -29.20
CA PRO A 167 18.12 2.06 -29.28
C PRO A 167 17.77 2.62 -27.88
N ALA A 168 18.14 1.92 -26.82
CA ALA A 168 17.69 2.22 -25.43
C ALA A 168 18.85 2.58 -24.51
N THR A 169 18.54 3.41 -23.52
CA THR A 169 19.45 3.75 -22.42
C THR A 169 18.69 3.86 -21.10
N LYS A 170 19.42 3.78 -20.00
CA LYS A 170 18.88 3.92 -18.64
C LYS A 170 19.35 5.23 -18.01
N ILE A 171 18.44 5.91 -17.34
CA ILE A 171 18.71 7.14 -16.59
C ILE A 171 18.41 6.87 -15.14
N SER A 172 19.42 7.01 -14.26
CA SER A 172 19.28 6.79 -12.82
C SER A 172 19.29 8.10 -12.05
N PHE A 173 18.43 8.22 -11.05
CA PHE A 173 18.37 9.38 -10.17
C PHE A 173 18.07 8.97 -8.74
N ALA A 174 18.41 9.84 -7.78
CA ALA A 174 18.24 9.57 -6.36
C ALA A 174 17.55 10.73 -5.64
N LEU A 175 16.67 10.37 -4.70
CA LEU A 175 15.84 11.29 -3.92
C LEU A 175 16.08 11.06 -2.43
N PRO A 176 16.57 12.04 -1.67
CA PRO A 176 16.74 11.92 -0.21
C PRO A 176 15.42 12.05 0.55
N LYS A 177 14.40 12.61 -0.04
CA LYS A 177 13.06 12.78 0.54
C LYS A 177 11.97 12.68 -0.52
N GLN A 178 10.76 12.38 -0.09
CA GLN A 178 9.59 12.39 -0.96
C GLN A 178 9.35 13.77 -1.58
N GLY A 179 8.97 13.78 -2.86
CA GLY A 179 8.62 15.01 -3.56
C GLY A 179 8.10 14.76 -4.97
N LEU A 180 7.59 15.84 -5.60
CA LEU A 180 7.23 15.82 -7.01
C LEU A 180 8.51 15.73 -7.84
N VAL A 181 8.59 14.75 -8.72
CA VAL A 181 9.71 14.52 -9.64
C VAL A 181 9.23 14.76 -11.06
N SER A 182 9.95 15.62 -11.79
CA SER A 182 9.76 15.82 -13.21
C SER A 182 11.09 15.51 -13.92
N LEU A 183 11.14 14.39 -14.67
CA LEU A 183 12.28 14.00 -15.49
C LEU A 183 11.88 14.12 -16.95
N LYS A 184 12.57 15.00 -17.68
CA LYS A 184 12.27 15.37 -19.06
C LYS A 184 13.50 15.23 -19.93
N ILE A 185 13.30 14.87 -21.19
CA ILE A 185 14.33 14.82 -22.21
C ILE A 185 14.15 16.01 -23.14
N TYR A 186 15.25 16.68 -23.44
CA TYR A 186 15.28 17.83 -24.34
C TYR A 186 16.24 17.55 -25.49
N ASP A 187 15.96 18.12 -26.65
CA ASP A 187 16.90 18.15 -27.77
C ASP A 187 17.97 19.25 -27.59
N VAL A 188 18.92 19.31 -28.51
CA VAL A 188 20.01 20.29 -28.48
C VAL A 188 19.55 21.75 -28.64
N LEU A 189 18.31 21.96 -29.06
CA LEU A 189 17.67 23.30 -29.18
C LEU A 189 16.83 23.64 -27.95
N GLY A 190 16.82 22.78 -26.91
CA GLY A 190 16.04 22.98 -25.66
C GLY A 190 14.55 22.66 -25.79
N ARG A 191 14.11 22.00 -26.85
CA ARG A 191 12.71 21.59 -27.01
C ARG A 191 12.48 20.28 -26.27
N GLU A 192 11.38 20.21 -25.50
CA GLU A 192 10.99 18.96 -24.84
C GLU A 192 10.66 17.87 -25.87
N VAL A 193 11.37 16.76 -25.78
CA VAL A 193 11.17 15.57 -26.61
C VAL A 193 10.23 14.59 -25.91
N ARG A 194 10.42 14.38 -24.61
CA ARG A 194 9.62 13.42 -23.83
C ARG A 194 9.69 13.72 -22.33
N THR A 195 8.56 13.57 -21.64
CA THR A 195 8.52 13.48 -20.19
C THR A 195 8.57 12.00 -19.77
N LEU A 196 9.60 11.61 -19.01
CA LEU A 196 9.79 10.25 -18.53
C LEU A 196 9.16 10.01 -17.17
N VAL A 197 9.19 11.01 -16.27
CA VAL A 197 8.59 10.97 -14.94
C VAL A 197 7.91 12.31 -14.69
N ASN A 198 6.70 12.29 -14.14
CA ASN A 198 6.00 13.48 -13.66
C ASN A 198 5.01 13.08 -12.57
N GLU A 199 5.54 12.69 -11.40
CA GLU A 199 4.74 12.17 -10.29
C GLU A 199 5.46 12.34 -8.95
N ILE A 200 4.72 12.18 -7.85
CA ILE A 200 5.30 12.18 -6.50
C ILE A 200 6.01 10.83 -6.29
N LYS A 201 7.30 10.91 -5.96
CA LYS A 201 8.13 9.76 -5.61
C LYS A 201 8.56 9.82 -4.15
N SER A 202 8.64 8.66 -3.49
CA SER A 202 9.22 8.54 -2.15
C SER A 202 10.74 8.73 -2.18
N ALA A 203 11.38 8.87 -1.02
CA ALA A 203 12.83 8.81 -0.93
C ALA A 203 13.35 7.47 -1.46
N GLY A 204 14.45 7.47 -2.23
CA GLY A 204 15.00 6.26 -2.84
C GLY A 204 15.82 6.55 -4.10
N SER A 205 16.40 5.48 -4.67
CA SER A 205 17.09 5.50 -5.97
C SER A 205 16.21 4.88 -7.04
N TYR A 206 16.19 5.47 -8.22
CA TYR A 206 15.30 5.12 -9.33
C TYR A 206 16.07 5.01 -10.63
N THR A 207 15.58 4.15 -11.52
CA THR A 207 16.10 4.02 -12.89
C THR A 207 14.94 3.99 -13.86
N VAL A 208 15.05 4.72 -14.97
CA VAL A 208 14.04 4.85 -16.03
C VAL A 208 14.66 4.53 -17.36
N ASP A 209 13.96 3.76 -18.18
CA ASP A 209 14.37 3.44 -19.54
C ASP A 209 13.92 4.55 -20.50
N PHE A 210 14.80 4.88 -21.46
CA PHE A 210 14.52 5.77 -22.57
C PHE A 210 14.93 5.07 -23.87
N ASN A 211 13.99 4.97 -24.79
CA ASN A 211 14.11 4.36 -26.11
C ASN A 211 13.36 5.17 -27.16
#